data_8e2b9c4cfd07608b78d0395728b19487
#
_entry.id   8e2b9c4cfd07608b78d0395728b19487
#
_cell.length_a   1.000
_cell.length_b   1.000
_cell.length_c   1.000
_cell.angle_alpha   90.00
_cell.angle_beta   90.00
_cell.angle_gamma   90.00
#
_symmetry.space_group_name_H-M   'P 1'
#
loop_
_entity.id
_entity.type
_entity.pdbx_description
1 polymer ?
#
loop_
_entity_poly.entity_id
_entity_poly.type
_entity_poly.pdbx_seq_one_letter_code
_entity_poly.pdbx_strand_id
1 'polypeptide(L)'
;MISVVKRPERRYFYETNGSAISKESFRIVREGADLTAFTPEEAQVVVRMIHTAGDLDLPRRVVFHPDLVSAVRGALRGGAPIFTDANMVKSGITRRRLPADNEVRCLLRDERAVALADEWGTTRSAAAVSL
;
A
#
# COMPACT_ATOMS: atom_id res chain seq x y z
N MET A 1 5.90 -25.74 28.81
CA MET A 1 4.67 -26.31 28.24
C MET A 1 3.93 -25.19 27.51
N ILE A 2 3.82 -25.25 26.20
CA ILE A 2 3.04 -24.26 25.45
C ILE A 2 1.55 -24.61 25.71
N SER A 3 0.81 -23.71 26.35
CA SER A 3 -0.62 -23.88 26.56
C SER A 3 -1.30 -23.97 25.18
N VAL A 4 -1.98 -25.08 24.91
CA VAL A 4 -2.74 -25.24 23.68
C VAL A 4 -3.95 -24.30 23.73
N VAL A 5 -3.87 -23.21 22.99
CA VAL A 5 -5.00 -22.28 22.88
C VAL A 5 -6.14 -22.98 22.14
N LYS A 6 -7.24 -23.22 22.87
CA LYS A 6 -8.43 -23.84 22.30
C LYS A 6 -9.11 -22.85 21.35
N ARG A 7 -9.44 -23.31 20.14
CA ARG A 7 -10.18 -22.50 19.16
C ARG A 7 -11.55 -22.10 19.77
N PRO A 8 -11.93 -20.80 19.77
CA PRO A 8 -13.24 -20.40 20.28
C PRO A 8 -14.36 -20.94 19.40
N GLU A 9 -15.52 -21.22 19.99
CA GLU A 9 -16.72 -21.58 19.26
C GLU A 9 -17.20 -20.40 18.40
N ARG A 10 -17.59 -20.69 17.15
CA ARG A 10 -18.11 -19.66 16.23
C ARG A 10 -19.53 -19.27 16.63
N ARG A 11 -19.74 -18.03 16.98
CA ARG A 11 -21.08 -17.47 17.21
C ARG A 11 -21.74 -16.90 15.95
N TYR A 12 -20.91 -16.58 14.93
CA TYR A 12 -21.36 -15.94 13.70
C TYR A 12 -20.87 -16.72 12.48
N PHE A 13 -21.69 -16.74 11.45
CA PHE A 13 -21.30 -17.27 10.15
C PHE A 13 -20.59 -16.19 9.34
N TYR A 14 -19.37 -16.43 8.90
CA TYR A 14 -18.58 -15.51 8.09
C TYR A 14 -17.58 -16.28 7.22
N GLU A 15 -17.17 -15.67 6.10
CA GLU A 15 -16.12 -16.22 5.27
C GLU A 15 -14.78 -16.22 6.01
N THR A 16 -14.09 -17.36 5.98
CA THR A 16 -12.81 -17.55 6.70
C THR A 16 -11.60 -17.66 5.78
N ASN A 17 -11.84 -17.73 4.47
CA ASN A 17 -10.78 -17.79 3.48
C ASN A 17 -10.40 -16.37 3.05
N GLY A 18 -9.19 -15.91 3.41
CA GLY A 18 -8.73 -14.56 3.09
C GLY A 18 -8.69 -14.25 1.58
N SER A 19 -8.43 -15.26 0.74
CA SER A 19 -8.46 -15.08 -0.71
C SER A 19 -9.89 -14.88 -1.23
N ALA A 20 -10.85 -15.64 -0.70
CA ALA A 20 -12.26 -15.47 -1.04
C ALA A 20 -12.80 -14.11 -0.60
N ILE A 21 -12.45 -13.67 0.61
CA ILE A 21 -12.79 -12.32 1.12
C ILE A 21 -12.27 -11.23 0.18
N SER A 22 -11.00 -11.30 -0.21
CA SER A 22 -10.39 -10.29 -1.10
C SER A 22 -11.04 -10.30 -2.49
N LYS A 23 -11.31 -11.49 -3.04
CA LYS A 23 -11.95 -11.64 -4.36
C LYS A 23 -13.35 -11.03 -4.36
N GLU A 24 -14.14 -11.31 -3.34
CA GLU A 24 -15.50 -10.78 -3.21
C GLU A 24 -15.48 -9.26 -3.01
N SER A 25 -14.59 -8.74 -2.18
CA SER A 25 -14.43 -7.30 -2.02
C SER A 25 -14.08 -6.60 -3.33
N PHE A 26 -13.14 -7.14 -4.11
CA PHE A 26 -12.78 -6.57 -5.42
C PHE A 26 -13.91 -6.66 -6.43
N ARG A 27 -14.75 -7.69 -6.36
CA ARG A 27 -15.96 -7.80 -7.19
C ARG A 27 -16.93 -6.66 -6.86
N ILE A 28 -17.27 -6.49 -5.59
CA ILE A 28 -18.17 -5.43 -5.10
C ILE A 28 -17.65 -4.05 -5.51
N VAL A 29 -16.35 -3.79 -5.33
CA VAL A 29 -15.74 -2.52 -5.73
C VAL A 29 -15.89 -2.27 -7.23
N ARG A 30 -15.65 -3.28 -8.07
CA ARG A 30 -15.77 -3.14 -9.54
C ARG A 30 -17.19 -2.95 -10.02
N GLU A 31 -18.17 -3.47 -9.32
CA GLU A 31 -19.59 -3.28 -9.63
C GLU A 31 -20.13 -1.93 -9.13
N GLY A 32 -19.58 -1.42 -8.03
CA GLY A 32 -20.08 -0.20 -7.38
C GLY A 32 -19.37 1.09 -7.77
N ALA A 33 -18.13 1.02 -8.28
CA ALA A 33 -17.32 2.19 -8.59
C ALA A 33 -17.28 2.48 -10.10
N ASP A 34 -17.30 3.76 -10.47
CA ASP A 34 -17.04 4.18 -11.85
C ASP A 34 -15.55 4.17 -12.14
N LEU A 35 -15.14 3.21 -12.96
CA LEU A 35 -13.73 3.00 -13.36
C LEU A 35 -13.50 3.36 -14.85
N THR A 36 -14.47 3.96 -15.53
CA THR A 36 -14.46 4.20 -16.98
C THR A 36 -13.36 5.18 -17.43
N ALA A 37 -12.91 6.06 -16.52
CA ALA A 37 -11.86 7.04 -16.79
C ALA A 37 -10.44 6.44 -16.75
N PHE A 38 -10.27 5.16 -16.39
CA PHE A 38 -8.98 4.53 -16.16
C PHE A 38 -8.66 3.44 -17.17
N THR A 39 -7.40 3.31 -17.53
CA THR A 39 -6.91 2.13 -18.25
C THR A 39 -7.08 0.87 -17.40
N PRO A 40 -7.06 -0.34 -17.98
CA PRO A 40 -7.17 -1.58 -17.21
C PRO A 40 -6.12 -1.71 -16.08
N GLU A 41 -4.90 -1.23 -16.31
CA GLU A 41 -3.82 -1.24 -15.34
C GLU A 41 -4.06 -0.24 -14.19
N GLU A 42 -4.46 0.98 -14.52
CA GLU A 42 -4.82 2.01 -13.55
C GLU A 42 -6.02 1.58 -12.71
N ALA A 43 -7.04 1.00 -13.35
CA ALA A 43 -8.23 0.49 -12.66
C ALA A 43 -7.88 -0.58 -11.61
N GLN A 44 -6.85 -1.41 -11.83
CA GLN A 44 -6.37 -2.36 -10.83
C GLN A 44 -5.81 -1.65 -9.58
N VAL A 45 -5.10 -0.54 -9.77
CA VAL A 45 -4.59 0.27 -8.67
C VAL A 45 -5.73 0.94 -7.93
N VAL A 46 -6.65 1.57 -8.65
CA VAL A 46 -7.82 2.27 -8.07
C VAL A 46 -8.70 1.32 -7.26
N VAL A 47 -8.98 0.11 -7.76
CA VAL A 47 -9.73 -0.92 -7.01
C VAL A 47 -9.08 -1.26 -5.68
N ARG A 48 -7.74 -1.33 -5.61
CA ARG A 48 -7.03 -1.57 -4.35
C ARG A 48 -7.08 -0.36 -3.42
N MET A 49 -7.04 0.85 -3.97
CA MET A 49 -7.20 2.08 -3.18
C MET A 49 -8.60 2.13 -2.55
N ILE A 50 -9.65 1.84 -3.34
CA ILE A 50 -11.04 1.77 -2.86
C ILE A 50 -11.20 0.69 -1.80
N HIS A 51 -10.65 -0.52 -2.04
CA HIS A 51 -10.70 -1.62 -1.07
C HIS A 51 -10.10 -1.23 0.29
N THR A 52 -9.04 -0.41 0.28
CA THR A 52 -8.37 0.04 1.50
C THR A 52 -9.13 1.18 2.19
N ALA A 53 -9.65 2.13 1.40
CA ALA A 53 -10.34 3.32 1.90
C ALA A 53 -11.81 3.07 2.27
N GLY A 54 -12.44 2.05 1.68
CA GLY A 54 -13.88 1.80 1.81
C GLY A 54 -14.75 2.86 1.13
N ASP A 55 -14.22 3.60 0.15
CA ASP A 55 -14.86 4.75 -0.48
C ASP A 55 -15.03 4.51 -2.00
N LEU A 56 -16.25 4.25 -2.44
CA LEU A 56 -16.59 4.02 -3.85
C LEU A 56 -16.53 5.29 -4.71
N ASP A 57 -16.56 6.48 -4.11
CA ASP A 57 -16.41 7.77 -4.80
C ASP A 57 -14.95 8.20 -4.98
N LEU A 58 -14.01 7.46 -4.44
CA LEU A 58 -12.57 7.74 -4.56
C LEU A 58 -12.10 7.96 -6.01
N PRO A 59 -12.58 7.22 -7.03
CA PRO A 59 -12.17 7.41 -8.42
C PRO A 59 -12.26 8.84 -8.93
N ARG A 60 -13.25 9.60 -8.48
CA ARG A 60 -13.46 11.00 -8.88
C ARG A 60 -12.34 11.95 -8.46
N ARG A 61 -11.48 11.50 -7.54
CA ARG A 61 -10.37 12.29 -6.95
C ARG A 61 -9.00 11.72 -7.30
N VAL A 62 -8.95 10.66 -8.11
CA VAL A 62 -7.69 10.03 -8.51
C VAL A 62 -7.30 10.50 -9.90
N VAL A 63 -6.08 10.97 -10.03
CA VAL A 63 -5.47 11.37 -11.31
C VAL A 63 -4.14 10.64 -11.47
N PHE A 64 -3.93 10.04 -12.64
CA PHE A 64 -2.68 9.38 -13.00
C PHE A 64 -1.92 10.19 -14.04
N HIS A 65 -0.59 10.20 -13.92
CA HIS A 65 0.24 10.48 -15.09
C HIS A 65 0.19 9.26 -16.01
N PRO A 66 0.09 9.43 -17.35
CA PRO A 66 -0.07 8.30 -18.29
C PRO A 66 0.99 7.20 -18.13
N ASP A 67 2.22 7.58 -17.79
CA ASP A 67 3.35 6.63 -17.68
C ASP A 67 3.53 6.07 -16.25
N LEU A 68 2.74 6.50 -15.27
CA LEU A 68 2.99 6.17 -13.87
C LEU A 68 3.06 4.65 -13.63
N VAL A 69 2.05 3.91 -14.09
CA VAL A 69 1.95 2.47 -13.82
C VAL A 69 3.08 1.71 -14.49
N SER A 70 3.40 2.06 -15.75
CA SER A 70 4.48 1.44 -16.52
C SER A 70 5.85 1.74 -15.91
N ALA A 71 6.11 2.99 -15.56
CA ALA A 71 7.37 3.43 -14.94
C ALA A 71 7.60 2.75 -13.59
N VAL A 72 6.59 2.71 -12.71
CA VAL A 72 6.70 2.03 -11.40
C VAL A 72 6.93 0.52 -11.58
N ARG A 73 6.21 -0.14 -12.49
CA ARG A 73 6.43 -1.57 -12.77
C ARG A 73 7.85 -1.84 -13.28
N GLY A 74 8.35 -0.98 -14.18
CA GLY A 74 9.71 -1.08 -14.72
C GLY A 74 10.75 -0.92 -13.61
N ALA A 75 10.63 0.11 -12.79
CA ALA A 75 11.53 0.37 -11.68
C ALA A 75 11.55 -0.80 -10.67
N LEU A 76 10.39 -1.32 -10.28
CA LEU A 76 10.31 -2.45 -9.35
C LEU A 76 10.92 -3.73 -9.93
N ARG A 77 10.68 -4.03 -11.21
CA ARG A 77 11.32 -5.18 -11.89
C ARG A 77 12.83 -5.02 -12.00
N GLY A 78 13.30 -3.78 -12.13
CA GLY A 78 14.72 -3.44 -12.11
C GLY A 78 15.37 -3.43 -10.73
N GLY A 79 14.65 -3.79 -9.66
CA GLY A 79 15.20 -3.87 -8.31
C GLY A 79 15.25 -2.53 -7.57
N ALA A 80 14.57 -1.48 -8.09
CA ALA A 80 14.56 -0.19 -7.42
C ALA A 80 14.05 -0.29 -5.96
N PRO A 81 14.64 0.46 -5.01
CA PRO A 81 14.17 0.49 -3.65
C PRO A 81 12.84 1.26 -3.54
N ILE A 82 12.07 0.94 -2.50
CA ILE A 82 10.84 1.66 -2.13
C ILE A 82 11.14 2.50 -0.90
N PHE A 83 10.94 3.80 -0.98
CA PHE A 83 11.03 4.71 0.15
C PHE A 83 9.65 4.98 0.72
N THR A 84 9.55 4.99 2.05
CA THR A 84 8.32 5.30 2.77
C THR A 84 8.59 6.38 3.80
N ASP A 85 7.61 7.27 3.99
CA ASP A 85 7.65 8.34 4.99
C ASP A 85 7.39 7.86 6.42
N ALA A 86 6.77 6.67 6.56
CA ALA A 86 6.43 6.10 7.85
C ALA A 86 6.79 4.61 7.95
N ASN A 87 7.23 4.19 9.15
CA ASN A 87 7.54 2.79 9.42
C ASN A 87 6.30 1.87 9.32
N MET A 88 5.12 2.40 9.58
CA MET A 88 3.86 1.67 9.42
C MET A 88 3.66 1.25 7.95
N VAL A 89 3.88 2.17 7.01
CA VAL A 89 3.81 1.88 5.56
C VAL A 89 4.88 0.87 5.17
N LYS A 90 6.13 1.06 5.60
CA LYS A 90 7.23 0.10 5.39
C LYS A 90 6.83 -1.31 5.84
N SER A 91 6.26 -1.44 7.04
CA SER A 91 5.85 -2.72 7.62
C SER A 91 4.66 -3.34 6.88
N GLY A 92 3.80 -2.54 6.25
CA GLY A 92 2.66 -2.98 5.47
C GLY A 92 3.02 -3.56 4.10
N ILE A 93 4.22 -3.25 3.57
CA ILE A 93 4.66 -3.76 2.27
C ILE A 93 5.05 -5.23 2.36
N THR A 94 4.34 -6.07 1.62
CA THR A 94 4.61 -7.52 1.57
C THR A 94 5.80 -7.82 0.66
N ARG A 95 7.01 -7.79 1.19
CA ARG A 95 8.27 -7.95 0.44
C ARG A 95 8.30 -9.17 -0.49
N ARG A 96 7.77 -10.32 -0.04
CA ARG A 96 7.70 -11.55 -0.86
C ARG A 96 6.88 -11.44 -2.15
N ARG A 97 6.09 -10.35 -2.32
CA ARG A 97 5.31 -10.07 -3.53
C ARG A 97 6.00 -9.10 -4.48
N LEU A 98 7.12 -8.53 -4.07
CA LEU A 98 7.89 -7.65 -4.93
C LEU A 98 8.61 -8.47 -6.01
N PRO A 99 8.74 -7.93 -7.24
CA PRO A 99 9.23 -8.71 -8.38
C PRO A 99 10.74 -8.97 -8.37
N ALA A 100 11.49 -8.25 -7.56
CA ALA A 100 12.92 -8.41 -7.35
C ALA A 100 13.22 -8.34 -5.85
N ASP A 101 14.48 -8.38 -5.45
CA ASP A 101 14.86 -8.16 -4.05
C ASP A 101 14.84 -6.66 -3.70
N ASN A 102 13.68 -6.04 -3.92
CA ASN A 102 13.48 -4.61 -3.69
C ASN A 102 13.62 -4.30 -2.19
N GLU A 103 14.53 -3.41 -1.87
CA GLU A 103 14.67 -2.91 -0.51
C GLU A 103 13.53 -1.95 -0.17
N VAL A 104 12.99 -2.02 1.04
CA VAL A 104 12.01 -1.06 1.56
C VAL A 104 12.66 -0.26 2.68
N ARG A 105 12.82 1.05 2.47
CA ARG A 105 13.50 1.98 3.37
C ARG A 105 12.53 2.98 3.98
N CYS A 106 12.75 3.33 5.25
CA CYS A 106 12.13 4.46 5.91
C CYS A 106 13.21 5.18 6.71
N LEU A 107 13.48 6.42 6.35
CA LEU A 107 14.54 7.23 6.96
C LEU A 107 14.02 8.16 8.08
N LEU A 108 12.76 8.02 8.47
CA LEU A 108 12.13 8.86 9.49
C LEU A 108 12.86 8.92 10.85
N ARG A 109 13.59 7.84 11.17
CA ARG A 109 14.37 7.73 12.42
C ARG A 109 15.88 7.80 12.21
N ASP A 110 16.32 8.14 11.00
CA ASP A 110 17.73 8.39 10.73
C ASP A 110 18.16 9.66 11.47
N GLU A 111 19.30 9.61 12.17
CA GLU A 111 19.79 10.74 12.96
C GLU A 111 20.03 11.97 12.08
N ARG A 112 20.42 11.77 10.82
CA ARG A 112 20.59 12.85 9.85
C ARG A 112 19.26 13.55 9.54
N ALA A 113 18.15 12.79 9.43
CA ALA A 113 16.83 13.36 9.21
C ALA A 113 16.39 14.23 10.40
N VAL A 114 16.73 13.83 11.62
CA VAL A 114 16.44 14.62 12.83
C VAL A 114 17.24 15.92 12.80
N ALA A 115 18.55 15.84 12.56
CA ALA A 115 19.42 17.02 12.51
C ALA A 115 19.01 18.02 11.43
N LEU A 116 18.70 17.52 10.20
CA LEU A 116 18.24 18.37 9.10
C LEU A 116 16.88 19.00 9.37
N ALA A 117 15.97 18.28 10.03
CA ALA A 117 14.67 18.83 10.39
C ALA A 117 14.79 20.02 11.35
N ASP A 118 15.67 19.90 12.34
CA ASP A 118 15.96 20.99 13.29
C ASP A 118 16.64 22.16 12.59
N GLU A 119 17.66 21.90 11.75
CA GLU A 119 18.39 22.94 11.01
C GLU A 119 17.47 23.71 10.05
N TRP A 120 16.57 23.00 9.34
CA TRP A 120 15.72 23.61 8.31
C TRP A 120 14.38 24.12 8.86
N GLY A 121 14.09 23.91 10.13
CA GLY A 121 12.79 24.26 10.73
C GLY A 121 11.62 23.54 10.07
N THR A 122 11.79 22.27 9.71
CA THR A 122 10.80 21.46 9.00
C THR A 122 10.47 20.16 9.74
N THR A 123 9.61 19.32 9.15
CA THR A 123 9.28 18.01 9.72
C THR A 123 10.38 16.98 9.42
N ARG A 124 10.54 15.97 10.30
CA ARG A 124 11.44 14.84 10.05
C ARG A 124 11.10 14.08 8.76
N SER A 125 9.80 13.97 8.42
CA SER A 125 9.36 13.33 7.17
C SER A 125 9.87 14.10 5.95
N ALA A 126 9.76 15.44 5.95
CA ALA A 126 10.26 16.26 4.86
C ALA A 126 11.78 16.18 4.74
N ALA A 127 12.51 16.26 5.86
CA ALA A 127 13.97 16.11 5.87
C ALA A 127 14.41 14.71 5.41
N ALA A 128 13.71 13.67 5.81
CA ALA A 128 14.04 12.28 5.44
C ALA A 128 13.94 12.00 3.93
N VAL A 129 13.07 12.71 3.22
CA VAL A 129 12.94 12.59 1.75
C VAL A 129 14.17 13.17 1.02
N SER A 130 14.91 14.04 1.67
CA SER A 130 16.10 14.70 1.09
C SER A 130 17.41 13.93 1.32
N LEU A 131 17.35 12.81 2.05
CA LEU A 131 18.46 11.91 2.30
C LEU A 131 18.60 10.82 1.25
#